data_58a5de435464ee4674d6350f8ff33704
#
_entry.id   58a5de435464ee4674d6350f8ff33704
#
_cell.length_a   1.000
_cell.length_b   1.000
_cell.length_c   1.000
_cell.angle_alpha   90.00
_cell.angle_beta   90.00
_cell.angle_gamma   90.00
#
_symmetry.space_group_name_H-M   'P 1'
#
loop_
_entity.id
_entity.type
_entity.pdbx_description
1 polymer ?
#
loop_
_entity_poly.entity_id
_entity_poly.type
_entity_poly.pdbx_seq_one_letter_code
_entity_poly.pdbx_strand_id
1 'polypeptide(L)'
;SDTSNQKEGELTLLLTNTLIDGSGANSEEFKKVIKQYEEENPGVKITLQGASQQDIKESFQTAALAGRGADIVMMDNSGHAIDLAAMGLLYPLEELTTDEELTAQYQEGPLDSGKFEGKYYSVPWNMDCTGLYYNKERLDELGIDVPTTWEELSDAVDKVKEAGYGGIITYQSAYAFYSFLYQNECPVIDTSGDVPKVVIDNEEGKEAWNYI
;
A
#
# COMPACT_ATOMS: atom_id res chain seq x y z
N SER A 1 12.94 -4.59 -41.00
CA SER A 1 13.41 -4.83 -39.61
C SER A 1 13.85 -3.50 -39.06
N ASP A 2 12.95 -2.95 -38.24
CA ASP A 2 13.12 -1.68 -37.59
C ASP A 2 13.98 -1.90 -36.32
N THR A 3 15.25 -1.55 -36.42
CA THR A 3 16.24 -1.67 -35.33
C THR A 3 16.34 -0.39 -34.50
N SER A 4 15.33 0.52 -34.58
CA SER A 4 15.41 1.86 -34.03
C SER A 4 14.86 2.02 -32.61
N ASN A 5 14.56 0.93 -31.88
CA ASN A 5 14.00 1.03 -30.53
C ASN A 5 14.55 -0.02 -29.55
N GLN A 6 15.82 -0.40 -29.70
CA GLN A 6 16.47 -1.21 -28.66
C GLN A 6 16.72 -0.31 -27.44
N LYS A 7 16.04 -0.62 -26.33
CA LYS A 7 16.32 -0.01 -25.03
C LYS A 7 17.68 -0.52 -24.56
N GLU A 8 18.55 0.39 -24.17
CA GLU A 8 19.86 0.05 -23.60
C GLU A 8 20.05 0.82 -22.30
N GLY A 9 20.57 0.16 -21.29
CA GLY A 9 20.89 0.81 -20.02
C GLY A 9 20.92 -0.13 -18.84
N GLU A 10 21.43 0.37 -17.74
CA GLU A 10 21.39 -0.29 -16.44
C GLU A 10 20.40 0.44 -15.56
N LEU A 11 19.46 -0.29 -14.94
CA LEU A 11 18.48 0.22 -14.00
C LEU A 11 18.74 -0.41 -12.63
N THR A 12 18.67 0.41 -11.59
CA THR A 12 18.75 -0.03 -10.20
C THR A 12 17.39 0.07 -9.55
N LEU A 13 16.90 -1.04 -9.01
CA LEU A 13 15.65 -1.13 -8.25
C LEU A 13 15.96 -1.33 -6.78
N LEU A 14 15.51 -0.41 -5.93
CA LEU A 14 15.55 -0.58 -4.47
C LEU A 14 14.21 -1.14 -3.98
N LEU A 15 14.26 -2.32 -3.38
CA LEU A 15 13.10 -3.12 -3.00
C LEU A 15 13.21 -3.60 -1.56
N THR A 16 12.11 -4.14 -1.01
CA THR A 16 12.18 -4.85 0.27
C THR A 16 13.00 -6.13 0.15
N ASN A 17 13.80 -6.45 1.17
CA ASN A 17 14.63 -7.67 1.22
C ASN A 17 13.81 -8.93 0.92
N THR A 18 12.57 -8.99 1.39
CA THR A 18 11.67 -10.15 1.22
C THR A 18 11.38 -10.50 -0.25
N LEU A 19 11.46 -9.52 -1.16
CA LEU A 19 11.33 -9.78 -2.60
C LEU A 19 12.62 -10.30 -3.25
N ILE A 20 13.77 -10.12 -2.58
CA ILE A 20 15.08 -10.43 -3.15
C ILE A 20 15.65 -11.73 -2.59
N ASP A 21 15.56 -11.94 -1.27
CA ASP A 21 16.22 -13.03 -0.54
C ASP A 21 15.44 -14.36 -0.54
N GLY A 22 14.24 -14.38 -1.10
CA GLY A 22 13.40 -15.58 -1.17
C GLY A 22 12.52 -15.80 0.07
N SER A 23 12.54 -14.90 1.06
CA SER A 23 11.71 -15.03 2.27
C SER A 23 10.25 -14.63 2.06
N GLY A 24 9.96 -13.82 1.05
CA GLY A 24 8.61 -13.41 0.69
C GLY A 24 7.94 -14.37 -0.28
N ALA A 25 6.62 -14.57 -0.15
CA ALA A 25 5.83 -15.48 -0.98
C ALA A 25 5.94 -15.18 -2.50
N ASN A 26 6.15 -13.92 -2.87
CA ASN A 26 6.19 -13.48 -4.27
C ASN A 26 7.63 -13.31 -4.81
N SER A 27 8.66 -13.64 -4.04
CA SER A 27 10.06 -13.41 -4.43
C SER A 27 10.45 -14.12 -5.72
N GLU A 28 10.09 -15.38 -5.87
CA GLU A 28 10.44 -16.17 -7.04
C GLU A 28 9.69 -15.68 -8.30
N GLU A 29 8.42 -15.31 -8.16
CA GLU A 29 7.64 -14.77 -9.29
C GLU A 29 8.19 -13.40 -9.71
N PHE A 30 8.54 -12.56 -8.75
CA PHE A 30 9.16 -11.27 -9.04
C PHE A 30 10.48 -11.44 -9.83
N LYS A 31 11.35 -12.32 -9.39
CA LYS A 31 12.61 -12.61 -10.12
C LYS A 31 12.36 -13.11 -11.53
N LYS A 32 11.31 -13.92 -11.76
CA LYS A 32 10.94 -14.37 -13.11
C LYS A 32 10.51 -13.19 -13.99
N VAL A 33 9.73 -12.24 -13.44
CA VAL A 33 9.32 -11.03 -14.17
C VAL A 33 10.53 -10.19 -14.57
N ILE A 34 11.49 -9.98 -13.65
CA ILE A 34 12.72 -9.24 -13.95
C ILE A 34 13.50 -9.92 -15.06
N LYS A 35 13.69 -11.24 -14.94
CA LYS A 35 14.41 -12.02 -15.95
C LYS A 35 13.72 -11.98 -17.31
N GLN A 36 12.39 -12.11 -17.35
CA GLN A 36 11.63 -12.02 -18.59
C GLN A 36 11.80 -10.64 -19.23
N TYR A 37 11.77 -9.55 -18.44
CA TYR A 37 11.97 -8.21 -18.96
C TYR A 37 13.36 -8.03 -19.59
N GLU A 38 14.41 -8.55 -18.95
CA GLU A 38 15.78 -8.51 -19.50
C GLU A 38 15.90 -9.36 -20.79
N GLU A 39 15.23 -10.52 -20.87
CA GLU A 39 15.20 -11.36 -22.07
C GLU A 39 14.48 -10.68 -23.24
N GLU A 40 13.39 -9.95 -22.96
CA GLU A 40 12.64 -9.19 -23.96
C GLU A 40 13.33 -7.87 -24.35
N ASN A 41 14.23 -7.35 -23.51
CA ASN A 41 14.99 -6.14 -23.71
C ASN A 41 16.49 -6.38 -23.51
N PRO A 42 17.18 -7.07 -24.42
CA PRO A 42 18.53 -7.59 -24.20
C PRO A 42 19.63 -6.53 -24.00
N GLY A 43 19.31 -5.24 -24.23
CA GLY A 43 20.21 -4.12 -23.92
C GLY A 43 20.01 -3.55 -22.50
N VAL A 44 19.01 -4.01 -21.75
CA VAL A 44 18.70 -3.54 -20.41
C VAL A 44 19.21 -4.55 -19.38
N LYS A 45 19.86 -4.02 -18.33
CA LYS A 45 20.24 -4.81 -17.16
C LYS A 45 19.59 -4.21 -15.92
N ILE A 46 19.03 -5.07 -15.05
CA ILE A 46 18.38 -4.67 -13.83
C ILE A 46 19.18 -5.16 -12.61
N THR A 47 19.61 -4.21 -11.79
CA THR A 47 20.30 -4.48 -10.52
C THR A 47 19.35 -4.28 -9.36
N LEU A 48 19.15 -5.33 -8.55
CA LEU A 48 18.28 -5.29 -7.37
C LEU A 48 19.07 -4.92 -6.12
N GLN A 49 18.59 -3.94 -5.39
CA GLN A 49 19.10 -3.55 -4.08
C GLN A 49 18.02 -3.78 -3.03
N GLY A 50 18.40 -4.29 -1.87
CA GLY A 50 17.47 -4.61 -0.79
C GLY A 50 17.62 -3.70 0.40
N ALA A 51 16.48 -3.35 1.02
CA ALA A 51 16.42 -2.72 2.33
C ALA A 51 15.30 -3.36 3.17
N SER A 52 15.30 -3.14 4.48
CA SER A 52 14.15 -3.51 5.30
C SER A 52 12.95 -2.60 4.96
N GLN A 53 11.74 -3.09 5.21
CA GLN A 53 10.52 -2.29 5.01
C GLN A 53 10.54 -0.99 5.82
N GLN A 54 11.12 -1.03 7.02
CA GLN A 54 11.24 0.14 7.89
C GLN A 54 12.26 1.16 7.38
N ASP A 55 13.35 0.70 6.76
CA ASP A 55 14.50 1.56 6.42
C ASP A 55 14.50 2.01 4.96
N ILE A 56 13.65 1.46 4.10
CA ILE A 56 13.72 1.66 2.65
C ILE A 56 13.58 3.14 2.24
N LYS A 57 12.67 3.86 2.91
CA LYS A 57 12.47 5.30 2.66
C LYS A 57 13.72 6.11 2.99
N GLU A 58 14.28 5.91 4.19
CA GLU A 58 15.45 6.65 4.66
C GLU A 58 16.70 6.29 3.85
N SER A 59 16.85 5.02 3.49
CA SER A 59 17.92 4.53 2.64
C SER A 59 17.89 5.20 1.26
N PHE A 60 16.72 5.21 0.62
CA PHE A 60 16.54 5.90 -0.67
C PHE A 60 16.80 7.39 -0.55
N GLN A 61 16.17 8.06 0.41
CA GLN A 61 16.31 9.50 0.63
C GLN A 61 17.79 9.90 0.79
N THR A 62 18.52 9.18 1.64
CA THR A 62 19.95 9.45 1.88
C THR A 62 20.78 9.28 0.62
N ALA A 63 20.55 8.21 -0.13
CA ALA A 63 21.25 7.94 -1.39
C ALA A 63 20.89 8.96 -2.47
N ALA A 64 19.63 9.32 -2.61
CA ALA A 64 19.14 10.29 -3.59
C ALA A 64 19.71 11.70 -3.34
N LEU A 65 19.73 12.16 -2.08
CA LEU A 65 20.36 13.43 -1.69
C LEU A 65 21.87 13.47 -1.99
N ALA A 66 22.52 12.31 -1.98
CA ALA A 66 23.93 12.17 -2.35
C ALA A 66 24.16 11.96 -3.87
N GLY A 67 23.12 12.06 -4.70
CA GLY A 67 23.18 11.83 -6.16
C GLY A 67 23.43 10.36 -6.54
N ARG A 68 23.05 9.41 -5.71
CA ARG A 68 23.26 7.96 -5.88
C ARG A 68 21.98 7.16 -5.58
N GLY A 69 20.82 7.78 -5.72
CA GLY A 69 19.54 7.09 -5.57
C GLY A 69 19.37 5.97 -6.61
N ALA A 70 18.60 4.96 -6.27
CA ALA A 70 18.13 3.98 -7.24
C ALA A 70 17.22 4.64 -8.28
N ASP A 71 17.15 4.08 -9.49
CA ASP A 71 16.29 4.61 -10.56
C ASP A 71 14.82 4.37 -10.25
N ILE A 72 14.51 3.27 -9.60
CA ILE A 72 13.16 2.92 -9.15
C ILE A 72 13.22 2.47 -7.69
N VAL A 73 12.27 2.91 -6.90
CA VAL A 73 12.14 2.49 -5.50
C VAL A 73 10.73 2.01 -5.21
N MET A 74 10.62 0.87 -4.54
CA MET A 74 9.36 0.36 -4.02
C MET A 74 9.14 0.91 -2.61
N MET A 75 8.06 1.64 -2.40
CA MET A 75 7.69 2.18 -1.09
C MET A 75 6.63 1.32 -0.42
N ASP A 76 6.62 1.34 0.91
CA ASP A 76 5.63 0.63 1.72
C ASP A 76 4.22 1.21 1.57
N ASN A 77 4.15 2.53 1.39
CA ASN A 77 2.89 3.23 1.18
C ASN A 77 3.08 4.49 0.32
N SER A 78 2.00 4.97 -0.25
CA SER A 78 1.98 6.16 -1.10
C SER A 78 2.41 7.45 -0.36
N GLY A 79 2.17 7.57 0.93
CA GLY A 79 2.60 8.72 1.73
C GLY A 79 4.11 8.90 1.71
N HIS A 80 4.88 7.82 1.68
CA HIS A 80 6.34 7.89 1.52
C HIS A 80 6.75 8.46 0.15
N ALA A 81 6.03 8.10 -0.91
CA ALA A 81 6.29 8.66 -2.24
C ALA A 81 5.96 10.17 -2.28
N ILE A 82 4.86 10.59 -1.66
CA ILE A 82 4.49 12.01 -1.54
C ILE A 82 5.56 12.81 -0.79
N ASP A 83 6.07 12.30 0.33
CA ASP A 83 7.16 12.96 1.08
C ASP A 83 8.41 13.15 0.21
N LEU A 84 8.80 12.13 -0.55
CA LEU A 84 9.97 12.20 -1.44
C LEU A 84 9.73 13.13 -2.63
N ALA A 85 8.52 13.17 -3.17
CA ALA A 85 8.11 14.10 -4.21
C ALA A 85 8.19 15.57 -3.71
N ALA A 86 7.68 15.84 -2.51
CA ALA A 86 7.75 17.15 -1.86
C ALA A 86 9.21 17.62 -1.62
N MET A 87 10.14 16.68 -1.46
CA MET A 87 11.58 16.98 -1.36
C MET A 87 12.26 17.13 -2.73
N GLY A 88 11.55 16.94 -3.84
CA GLY A 88 12.12 16.99 -5.19
C GLY A 88 13.04 15.79 -5.51
N LEU A 89 12.84 14.66 -4.86
CA LEU A 89 13.67 13.45 -5.02
C LEU A 89 13.08 12.43 -5.99
N LEU A 90 11.87 12.68 -6.50
CA LEU A 90 11.21 11.86 -7.51
C LEU A 90 10.88 12.72 -8.73
N TYR A 91 10.89 12.11 -9.91
CA TYR A 91 10.38 12.72 -11.14
C TYR A 91 8.87 12.53 -11.24
N PRO A 92 8.12 13.52 -11.74
CA PRO A 92 6.72 13.30 -12.10
C PRO A 92 6.62 12.30 -13.25
N LEU A 93 5.66 11.39 -13.16
CA LEU A 93 5.50 10.32 -14.14
C LEU A 93 5.05 10.84 -15.51
N GLU A 94 4.44 12.02 -15.58
CA GLU A 94 4.07 12.71 -16.80
C GLU A 94 5.29 13.06 -17.69
N GLU A 95 6.50 13.04 -17.14
CA GLU A 95 7.73 13.16 -17.93
C GLU A 95 8.11 11.84 -18.64
N LEU A 96 7.53 10.72 -18.22
CA LEU A 96 7.85 9.38 -18.72
C LEU A 96 6.71 8.75 -19.52
N THR A 97 5.45 9.11 -19.21
CA THR A 97 4.24 8.55 -19.79
C THR A 97 3.11 9.57 -19.79
N THR A 98 1.94 9.23 -20.28
CA THR A 98 0.76 10.12 -20.30
C THR A 98 -0.22 9.75 -19.19
N ASP A 99 -1.02 10.73 -18.75
CA ASP A 99 -2.12 10.48 -17.78
C ASP A 99 -3.10 9.41 -18.31
N GLU A 100 -3.35 9.40 -19.63
CA GLU A 100 -4.21 8.41 -20.25
C GLU A 100 -3.65 6.99 -20.12
N GLU A 101 -2.34 6.81 -20.32
CA GLU A 101 -1.68 5.51 -20.15
C GLU A 101 -1.69 5.05 -18.69
N LEU A 102 -1.49 5.96 -17.72
CA LEU A 102 -1.56 5.66 -16.30
C LEU A 102 -2.99 5.25 -15.88
N THR A 103 -3.98 6.06 -16.21
CA THR A 103 -5.39 5.80 -15.84
C THR A 103 -5.98 4.57 -16.54
N ALA A 104 -5.46 4.19 -17.71
CA ALA A 104 -5.87 2.97 -18.39
C ALA A 104 -5.34 1.69 -17.71
N GLN A 105 -4.25 1.77 -16.96
CA GLN A 105 -3.59 0.61 -16.34
C GLN A 105 -3.92 0.42 -14.87
N TYR A 106 -4.27 1.49 -14.16
CA TYR A 106 -4.46 1.48 -12.71
C TYR A 106 -5.86 1.92 -12.32
N GLN A 107 -6.32 1.46 -11.18
CA GLN A 107 -7.56 1.97 -10.58
C GLN A 107 -7.34 3.39 -10.05
N GLU A 108 -8.33 4.26 -10.20
CA GLU A 108 -8.26 5.68 -9.87
C GLU A 108 -7.83 5.93 -8.41
N GLY A 109 -8.50 5.33 -7.43
CA GLY A 109 -8.20 5.56 -6.02
C GLY A 109 -6.75 5.25 -5.61
N PRO A 110 -6.24 4.04 -5.87
CA PRO A 110 -4.84 3.71 -5.63
C PRO A 110 -3.84 4.57 -6.40
N LEU A 111 -4.14 4.91 -7.65
CA LEU A 111 -3.27 5.77 -8.47
C LEU A 111 -3.24 7.20 -7.91
N ASP A 112 -4.39 7.77 -7.58
CA ASP A 112 -4.50 9.11 -7.01
C ASP A 112 -3.82 9.26 -5.64
N SER A 113 -3.64 8.16 -4.91
CA SER A 113 -2.85 8.18 -3.67
C SER A 113 -1.37 8.53 -3.89
N GLY A 114 -0.87 8.39 -5.11
CA GLY A 114 0.49 8.77 -5.53
C GLY A 114 0.60 10.18 -6.11
N LYS A 115 -0.46 11.00 -6.01
CA LYS A 115 -0.54 12.33 -6.61
C LYS A 115 -0.10 13.43 -5.64
N PHE A 116 0.79 14.30 -6.08
CA PHE A 116 1.25 15.46 -5.33
C PHE A 116 1.24 16.69 -6.23
N GLU A 117 0.63 17.80 -5.78
CA GLU A 117 0.48 19.05 -6.55
C GLU A 117 -0.05 18.83 -7.98
N GLY A 118 -1.01 17.90 -8.13
CA GLY A 118 -1.65 17.61 -9.40
C GLY A 118 -0.90 16.68 -10.34
N LYS A 119 0.28 16.18 -9.97
CA LYS A 119 1.10 15.23 -10.76
C LYS A 119 1.27 13.91 -10.07
N TYR A 120 1.41 12.84 -10.84
CA TYR A 120 1.69 11.50 -10.34
C TYR A 120 3.19 11.29 -10.11
N TYR A 121 3.56 10.74 -8.95
CA TYR A 121 4.95 10.43 -8.57
C TYR A 121 5.17 8.97 -8.25
N SER A 122 4.09 8.20 -8.15
CA SER A 122 4.16 6.76 -7.97
C SER A 122 2.98 6.06 -8.63
N VAL A 123 3.17 4.78 -8.93
CA VAL A 123 2.11 3.87 -9.34
C VAL A 123 1.91 2.79 -8.27
N PRO A 124 0.67 2.29 -8.08
CA PRO A 124 0.42 1.23 -7.12
C PRO A 124 1.05 -0.10 -7.60
N TRP A 125 1.80 -0.75 -6.73
CA TRP A 125 2.32 -2.09 -6.95
C TRP A 125 1.27 -3.17 -6.63
N ASN A 126 0.61 -3.03 -5.51
CA ASN A 126 -0.50 -3.85 -5.06
C ASN A 126 -1.51 -3.00 -4.28
N MET A 127 -2.65 -3.60 -4.03
CA MET A 127 -3.70 -3.00 -3.20
C MET A 127 -4.22 -4.07 -2.26
N ASP A 128 -4.31 -3.72 -0.99
CA ASP A 128 -4.87 -4.55 0.05
C ASP A 128 -6.19 -3.95 0.56
N CYS A 129 -7.03 -4.79 1.11
CA CYS A 129 -8.21 -4.36 1.85
C CYS A 129 -8.30 -5.10 3.18
N THR A 130 -8.80 -4.42 4.19
CA THR A 130 -9.17 -5.06 5.45
C THR A 130 -10.56 -5.67 5.34
N GLY A 131 -10.77 -6.80 6.01
CA GLY A 131 -12.06 -7.47 6.03
C GLY A 131 -12.22 -8.33 7.27
N LEU A 132 -13.48 -8.61 7.62
CA LEU A 132 -13.80 -9.55 8.68
C LEU A 132 -13.73 -10.98 8.12
N TYR A 133 -12.76 -11.75 8.59
CA TYR A 133 -12.68 -13.20 8.32
C TYR A 133 -13.41 -13.95 9.42
N TYR A 134 -14.29 -14.87 9.05
CA TYR A 134 -15.04 -15.66 10.00
C TYR A 134 -15.07 -17.14 9.62
N ASN A 135 -15.21 -18.01 10.62
CA ASN A 135 -15.43 -19.43 10.40
C ASN A 135 -16.93 -19.68 10.22
N LYS A 136 -17.33 -19.91 8.97
CA LYS A 136 -18.74 -20.09 8.62
C LYS A 136 -19.39 -21.27 9.34
N GLU A 137 -18.71 -22.43 9.37
CA GLU A 137 -19.25 -23.63 10.04
C GLU A 137 -19.52 -23.37 11.53
N ARG A 138 -18.60 -22.61 12.16
CA ARG A 138 -18.75 -22.27 13.57
C ARG A 138 -19.92 -21.34 13.84
N LEU A 139 -20.11 -20.35 13.01
CA LEU A 139 -21.26 -19.45 13.12
C LEU A 139 -22.58 -20.23 12.88
N ASP A 140 -22.62 -21.07 11.86
CA ASP A 140 -23.80 -21.94 11.55
C ASP A 140 -24.13 -22.87 12.72
N GLU A 141 -23.13 -23.55 13.32
CA GLU A 141 -23.32 -24.44 14.49
C GLU A 141 -23.90 -23.70 15.71
N LEU A 142 -23.51 -22.45 15.90
CA LEU A 142 -23.97 -21.63 17.03
C LEU A 142 -25.25 -20.83 16.71
N GLY A 143 -25.78 -20.94 15.50
CA GLY A 143 -26.95 -20.18 15.05
C GLY A 143 -26.71 -18.67 15.04
N ILE A 144 -25.51 -18.25 14.67
CA ILE A 144 -25.09 -16.85 14.59
C ILE A 144 -25.05 -16.44 13.13
N ASP A 145 -25.80 -15.42 12.76
CA ASP A 145 -25.71 -14.80 11.45
C ASP A 145 -24.40 -13.99 11.31
N VAL A 146 -23.94 -13.81 10.07
CA VAL A 146 -22.75 -12.99 9.81
C VAL A 146 -23.06 -11.54 10.17
N PRO A 147 -22.31 -10.93 11.10
CA PRO A 147 -22.61 -9.59 11.57
C PRO A 147 -22.38 -8.54 10.48
N THR A 148 -23.28 -7.58 10.39
CA THR A 148 -23.25 -6.45 9.44
C THR A 148 -23.11 -5.10 10.14
N THR A 149 -23.27 -5.08 11.46
CA THR A 149 -23.11 -3.89 12.32
C THR A 149 -22.15 -4.19 13.48
N TRP A 150 -21.66 -3.15 14.13
CA TRP A 150 -20.81 -3.29 15.31
C TRP A 150 -21.53 -3.94 16.49
N GLU A 151 -22.82 -3.64 16.68
CA GLU A 151 -23.63 -4.25 17.71
C GLU A 151 -23.77 -5.78 17.45
N GLU A 152 -24.12 -6.16 16.23
CA GLU A 152 -24.20 -7.56 15.84
C GLU A 152 -22.84 -8.28 15.97
N LEU A 153 -21.73 -7.58 15.68
CA LEU A 153 -20.40 -8.14 15.87
C LEU A 153 -20.09 -8.39 17.35
N SER A 154 -20.43 -7.44 18.22
CA SER A 154 -20.25 -7.61 19.68
C SER A 154 -21.07 -8.76 20.21
N ASP A 155 -22.34 -8.86 19.82
CA ASP A 155 -23.22 -9.97 20.19
C ASP A 155 -22.71 -11.32 19.68
N ALA A 156 -22.21 -11.37 18.46
CA ALA A 156 -21.60 -12.57 17.88
C ALA A 156 -20.35 -13.00 18.65
N VAL A 157 -19.48 -12.05 18.99
CA VAL A 157 -18.26 -12.28 19.79
C VAL A 157 -18.61 -12.85 21.16
N ASP A 158 -19.61 -12.32 21.84
CA ASP A 158 -20.02 -12.81 23.17
C ASP A 158 -20.58 -14.23 23.10
N LYS A 159 -21.46 -14.53 22.15
CA LYS A 159 -21.99 -15.89 21.93
C LYS A 159 -20.88 -16.90 21.62
N VAL A 160 -19.90 -16.52 20.79
CA VAL A 160 -18.75 -17.36 20.45
C VAL A 160 -17.90 -17.64 21.70
N LYS A 161 -17.68 -16.63 22.57
CA LYS A 161 -16.96 -16.77 23.84
C LYS A 161 -17.72 -17.65 24.83
N GLU A 162 -19.04 -17.47 24.98
CA GLU A 162 -19.88 -18.32 25.82
C GLU A 162 -19.84 -19.80 25.42
N ALA A 163 -19.67 -20.07 24.13
CA ALA A 163 -19.48 -21.43 23.60
C ALA A 163 -18.05 -21.97 23.81
N GLY A 164 -17.14 -21.20 24.45
CA GLY A 164 -15.79 -21.64 24.81
C GLY A 164 -14.74 -21.40 23.72
N TYR A 165 -15.02 -20.57 22.72
CA TYR A 165 -14.09 -20.24 21.65
C TYR A 165 -13.45 -18.85 21.85
N GLY A 166 -12.40 -18.56 21.09
CA GLY A 166 -11.86 -17.19 20.98
C GLY A 166 -12.86 -16.28 20.21
N GLY A 167 -13.06 -15.07 20.68
CA GLY A 167 -13.99 -14.13 20.06
C GLY A 167 -13.45 -13.52 18.77
N ILE A 168 -12.72 -12.42 18.89
CA ILE A 168 -12.13 -11.70 17.75
C ILE A 168 -10.65 -11.45 17.98
N ILE A 169 -9.89 -11.44 16.90
CA ILE A 169 -8.47 -11.01 16.90
C ILE A 169 -8.33 -9.83 15.95
N THR A 170 -7.74 -8.76 16.43
CA THR A 170 -7.37 -7.61 15.60
C THR A 170 -5.95 -7.15 15.95
N TYR A 171 -5.34 -6.37 15.06
CA TYR A 171 -4.03 -5.77 15.33
C TYR A 171 -4.19 -4.53 16.21
N GLN A 172 -3.33 -4.43 17.20
CA GLN A 172 -3.19 -3.20 17.99
C GLN A 172 -2.29 -2.20 17.24
N SER A 173 -2.86 -1.55 16.23
CA SER A 173 -2.14 -0.59 15.40
C SER A 173 -3.07 0.49 14.88
N ALA A 174 -2.51 1.65 14.53
CA ALA A 174 -3.24 2.72 13.83
C ALA A 174 -3.89 2.21 12.53
N TYR A 175 -3.22 1.30 11.81
CA TYR A 175 -3.74 0.72 10.58
C TYR A 175 -5.08 -0.01 10.77
N ALA A 176 -5.18 -0.85 11.82
CA ALA A 176 -6.45 -1.52 12.14
C ALA A 176 -7.52 -0.51 12.59
N PHE A 177 -7.13 0.51 13.36
CA PHE A 177 -8.04 1.55 13.85
C PHE A 177 -8.67 2.37 12.72
N TYR A 178 -7.94 2.66 11.65
CA TYR A 178 -8.51 3.37 10.50
C TYR A 178 -9.73 2.67 9.90
N SER A 179 -9.79 1.34 9.93
CA SER A 179 -10.96 0.60 9.45
C SER A 179 -12.22 0.95 10.23
N PHE A 180 -12.11 1.15 11.53
CA PHE A 180 -13.25 1.54 12.40
C PHE A 180 -13.61 3.02 12.22
N LEU A 181 -12.62 3.90 12.06
CA LEU A 181 -12.88 5.30 11.75
C LEU A 181 -13.68 5.45 10.46
N TYR A 182 -13.23 4.83 9.38
CA TYR A 182 -13.92 4.91 8.08
C TYR A 182 -15.29 4.25 8.08
N GLN A 183 -15.48 3.14 8.81
CA GLN A 183 -16.80 2.53 8.98
C GLN A 183 -17.78 3.44 9.73
N ASN A 184 -17.28 4.28 10.61
CA ASN A 184 -18.08 5.26 11.37
C ASN A 184 -18.09 6.64 10.70
N GLU A 185 -17.82 6.72 9.40
CA GLU A 185 -17.85 7.97 8.61
C GLU A 185 -16.94 9.08 9.16
N CYS A 186 -15.93 8.71 9.94
CA CYS A 186 -14.97 9.64 10.50
C CYS A 186 -13.76 9.81 9.57
N PRO A 187 -13.63 10.92 8.84
CA PRO A 187 -12.42 11.19 8.07
C PRO A 187 -11.25 11.44 9.02
N VAL A 188 -10.07 10.96 8.63
CA VAL A 188 -8.83 11.21 9.41
C VAL A 188 -8.29 12.61 9.16
N ILE A 189 -8.36 13.04 7.90
CA ILE A 189 -7.86 14.34 7.43
C ILE A 189 -8.95 15.03 6.60
N ASP A 190 -9.22 16.28 6.94
CA ASP A 190 -10.02 17.18 6.10
C ASP A 190 -9.10 17.95 5.16
N THR A 191 -9.29 17.76 3.87
CA THR A 191 -8.54 18.42 2.79
C THR A 191 -9.38 19.46 2.04
N SER A 192 -10.53 19.84 2.54
CA SER A 192 -11.43 20.82 1.91
C SER A 192 -10.92 22.26 1.96
N GLY A 193 -9.98 22.56 2.85
CA GLY A 193 -9.35 23.87 2.98
C GLY A 193 -7.93 23.93 2.40
N ASP A 194 -7.34 25.13 2.40
CA ASP A 194 -5.97 25.35 1.89
C ASP A 194 -4.90 24.57 2.69
N VAL A 195 -5.18 24.24 3.92
CA VAL A 195 -4.27 23.49 4.81
C VAL A 195 -5.02 22.26 5.33
N PRO A 196 -4.51 21.04 5.06
CA PRO A 196 -5.08 19.82 5.60
C PRO A 196 -5.11 19.83 7.14
N LYS A 197 -6.20 19.34 7.72
CA LYS A 197 -6.38 19.27 9.18
C LYS A 197 -6.72 17.85 9.60
N VAL A 198 -6.11 17.41 10.70
CA VAL A 198 -6.52 16.16 11.36
C VAL A 198 -7.85 16.42 12.07
N VAL A 199 -8.86 15.58 11.81
CA VAL A 199 -10.25 15.79 12.29
C VAL A 199 -10.84 14.59 13.04
N ILE A 200 -10.02 13.66 13.47
CA ILE A 200 -10.45 12.46 14.19
C ILE A 200 -11.01 12.74 15.60
N ASP A 201 -10.81 13.95 16.16
CA ASP A 201 -11.37 14.36 17.47
C ASP A 201 -12.80 14.93 17.30
N ASN A 202 -13.68 14.10 16.78
CA ASN A 202 -15.12 14.34 16.67
C ASN A 202 -15.89 13.21 17.38
N GLU A 203 -17.21 13.24 17.38
CA GLU A 203 -18.02 12.22 18.07
C GLU A 203 -17.89 10.85 17.41
N GLU A 204 -17.85 10.79 16.08
CA GLU A 204 -17.67 9.55 15.30
C GLU A 204 -16.31 8.89 15.59
N GLY A 205 -15.25 9.70 15.71
CA GLY A 205 -13.91 9.22 16.06
C GLY A 205 -13.84 8.71 17.50
N LYS A 206 -14.49 9.37 18.44
CA LYS A 206 -14.58 8.93 19.84
C LYS A 206 -15.39 7.65 19.97
N GLU A 207 -16.49 7.53 19.24
CA GLU A 207 -17.30 6.31 19.22
C GLU A 207 -16.48 5.13 18.68
N ALA A 208 -15.78 5.30 17.56
CA ALA A 208 -14.89 4.28 17.01
C ALA A 208 -13.79 3.88 18.00
N TRP A 209 -13.21 4.83 18.72
CA TRP A 209 -12.20 4.57 19.75
C TRP A 209 -12.76 3.78 20.95
N ASN A 210 -13.96 4.11 21.39
CA ASN A 210 -14.58 3.44 22.53
C ASN A 210 -15.10 2.04 22.21
N TYR A 211 -15.31 1.73 20.92
CA TYR A 211 -15.76 0.43 20.47
C TYR A 211 -14.67 -0.64 20.52
N ILE A 212 -13.41 -0.30 20.27
CA ILE A 212 -12.25 -1.20 20.22
C ILE A 212 -11.72 -1.48 21.62
#